data_39f01883f58befdd7186e5bdc12f2e91
#
_entry.id   39f01883f58befdd7186e5bdc12f2e91
#
_cell.length_a   1.000
_cell.length_b   1.000
_cell.length_c   1.000
_cell.angle_alpha   90.00
_cell.angle_beta   90.00
_cell.angle_gamma   90.00
#
_symmetry.space_group_name_H-M   'P 1'
#
loop_
_entity.id
_entity.type
_entity.pdbx_description
1 polymer ?
#
loop_
_entity_poly.entity_id
_entity_poly.type
_entity_poly.pdbx_seq_one_letter_code
_entity_poly.pdbx_strand_id
1 'polypeptide(L)'
;MTTFKAWTNITLNMFVQCLGVKDRLRFFNKAYHIVKEKLVRMEKNIQYLNEVRLRVYSEKEVVSENAFSIESSLLIQEDVPQSALVSKSRVSLEMSTSNVVMDLSKSLVKSTDLLQRCAYRYDGLQIGVDDVGGVEIKNGQDLDRQWAAIRSLLQSDYKGWVVDDYLMRISNAMVSPEVCGTPINNYFYYGLMFVGTPYDTSAGWSRTQQVMLSDFDDVIFEETLRHEKNLGNSRCFSITGKALGEPNHCKVNKYYGRTQIPTGSLFPDWVQLEVDYTKEDRSVYWKYELTRQEEE
;
A
#
# COMPACT_ATOMS: atom_id res chain seq x y z
N MET A 1 -9.11 -3.36 21.66
CA MET A 1 -8.97 -4.74 21.15
C MET A 1 -10.14 -5.20 20.27
N THR A 2 -11.01 -4.33 19.81
CA THR A 2 -12.28 -4.69 19.14
C THR A 2 -12.47 -4.10 17.74
N THR A 3 -11.62 -3.21 17.27
CA THR A 3 -11.81 -2.48 16.00
C THR A 3 -11.04 -3.05 14.81
N PHE A 4 -9.92 -3.74 15.02
CA PHE A 4 -9.17 -4.39 13.93
C PHE A 4 -9.91 -5.59 13.30
N LYS A 5 -10.74 -6.28 14.10
CA LYS A 5 -11.67 -7.31 13.60
C LYS A 5 -12.76 -6.75 12.68
N ALA A 6 -13.01 -5.45 12.71
CA ALA A 6 -14.10 -4.86 11.95
C ALA A 6 -13.74 -4.62 10.48
N TRP A 7 -12.50 -4.28 10.14
CA TRP A 7 -12.11 -3.86 8.78
C TRP A 7 -11.80 -5.03 7.84
N THR A 8 -11.05 -6.03 8.30
CA THR A 8 -10.91 -7.30 7.56
C THR A 8 -12.23 -8.04 7.47
N ASN A 9 -13.10 -7.87 8.45
CA ASN A 9 -14.44 -8.47 8.46
C ASN A 9 -15.45 -7.77 7.53
N ILE A 10 -15.33 -6.49 7.20
CA ILE A 10 -16.36 -5.81 6.39
C ILE A 10 -16.29 -6.25 4.93
N THR A 11 -15.12 -6.34 4.32
CA THR A 11 -14.99 -6.79 2.93
C THR A 11 -15.23 -8.29 2.78
N LEU A 12 -14.77 -9.07 3.72
CA LEU A 12 -14.99 -10.51 3.75
C LEU A 12 -16.40 -10.89 4.22
N ASN A 13 -16.97 -10.18 5.19
CA ASN A 13 -18.32 -10.44 5.70
C ASN A 13 -19.44 -10.13 4.70
N MET A 14 -19.31 -9.16 3.81
CA MET A 14 -20.36 -8.91 2.80
C MET A 14 -20.50 -10.07 1.80
N PHE A 15 -19.40 -10.74 1.45
CA PHE A 15 -19.45 -11.91 0.56
C PHE A 15 -19.82 -13.20 1.30
N VAL A 16 -19.40 -13.30 2.56
CA VAL A 16 -19.59 -14.48 3.41
C VAL A 16 -20.99 -14.56 4.03
N GLN A 17 -21.73 -13.46 4.11
CA GLN A 17 -23.12 -13.50 4.65
C GLN A 17 -24.11 -14.30 3.79
N CYS A 18 -23.79 -14.54 2.51
CA CYS A 18 -24.65 -15.33 1.61
C CYS A 18 -24.38 -16.84 1.63
N LEU A 19 -23.34 -17.33 2.32
CA LEU A 19 -22.96 -18.73 2.37
C LEU A 19 -23.26 -19.36 3.73
N GLY A 20 -23.64 -20.63 3.77
CA GLY A 20 -23.81 -21.39 5.00
C GLY A 20 -22.49 -21.57 5.77
N VAL A 21 -22.53 -21.74 7.11
CA VAL A 21 -21.34 -21.79 7.97
C VAL A 21 -20.31 -22.87 7.54
N LYS A 22 -20.76 -24.01 7.04
CA LYS A 22 -19.88 -25.10 6.55
C LYS A 22 -19.19 -24.74 5.23
N ASP A 23 -19.88 -24.01 4.35
CA ASP A 23 -19.34 -23.60 3.06
C ASP A 23 -18.36 -22.43 3.23
N ARG A 24 -18.58 -21.58 4.24
CA ARG A 24 -17.66 -20.52 4.66
C ARG A 24 -16.32 -21.09 5.11
N LEU A 25 -16.30 -22.08 5.99
CA LEU A 25 -15.08 -22.74 6.46
C LEU A 25 -14.34 -23.48 5.32
N ARG A 26 -15.05 -24.10 4.40
CA ARG A 26 -14.44 -24.74 3.22
C ARG A 26 -13.85 -23.73 2.25
N PHE A 27 -14.53 -22.63 2.02
CA PHE A 27 -14.03 -21.55 1.16
C PHE A 27 -12.78 -20.92 1.73
N PHE A 28 -12.76 -20.59 3.04
CA PHE A 28 -11.59 -20.05 3.74
C PHE A 28 -10.41 -21.01 3.73
N ASN A 29 -10.62 -22.28 4.03
CA ASN A 29 -9.55 -23.28 3.99
C ASN A 29 -8.97 -23.46 2.59
N LYS A 30 -9.80 -23.43 1.55
CA LYS A 30 -9.35 -23.55 0.16
C LYS A 30 -8.56 -22.31 -0.30
N ALA A 31 -9.06 -21.10 0.00
CA ALA A 31 -8.36 -19.85 -0.30
C ALA A 31 -7.01 -19.79 0.42
N TYR A 32 -6.98 -20.16 1.70
CA TYR A 32 -5.75 -20.23 2.49
C TYR A 32 -4.71 -21.20 1.89
N HIS A 33 -5.08 -22.44 1.55
CA HIS A 33 -4.14 -23.39 0.95
C HIS A 33 -3.57 -22.87 -0.36
N ILE A 34 -4.38 -22.20 -1.18
CA ILE A 34 -3.95 -21.60 -2.43
C ILE A 34 -2.95 -20.46 -2.18
N VAL A 35 -3.24 -19.56 -1.23
CA VAL A 35 -2.34 -18.45 -0.88
C VAL A 35 -1.03 -19.00 -0.31
N LYS A 36 -1.08 -19.97 0.60
CA LYS A 36 0.11 -20.59 1.18
C LYS A 36 0.97 -21.29 0.13
N GLU A 37 0.37 -22.16 -0.71
CA GLU A 37 1.12 -22.85 -1.76
C GLU A 37 1.74 -21.88 -2.77
N LYS A 38 1.08 -20.75 -3.05
CA LYS A 38 1.62 -19.72 -3.94
C LYS A 38 2.77 -18.96 -3.28
N LEU A 39 2.63 -18.52 -2.03
CA LEU A 39 3.70 -17.81 -1.32
C LEU A 39 4.96 -18.66 -1.15
N VAL A 40 4.80 -19.94 -0.84
CA VAL A 40 5.93 -20.87 -0.67
C VAL A 40 6.69 -21.14 -2.00
N ARG A 41 6.03 -21.03 -3.14
CA ARG A 41 6.64 -21.22 -4.48
C ARG A 41 7.21 -19.92 -5.06
N MET A 42 7.03 -18.77 -4.40
CA MET A 42 7.48 -17.49 -4.91
C MET A 42 8.96 -17.26 -4.64
N GLU A 43 9.55 -16.41 -5.46
CA GLU A 43 10.87 -15.87 -5.21
C GLU A 43 10.92 -15.23 -3.82
N LYS A 44 11.97 -15.56 -3.07
CA LYS A 44 12.09 -15.15 -1.66
C LYS A 44 12.42 -13.67 -1.50
N ASN A 45 12.98 -13.03 -2.52
CA ASN A 45 13.33 -11.62 -2.52
C ASN A 45 12.92 -10.99 -3.85
N ILE A 46 12.15 -9.91 -3.79
CA ILE A 46 11.66 -9.19 -4.96
C ILE A 46 12.04 -7.73 -4.81
N GLN A 47 12.74 -7.19 -5.79
CA GLN A 47 13.12 -5.78 -5.83
C GLN A 47 12.10 -4.98 -6.66
N TYR A 48 11.79 -3.78 -6.18
CA TYR A 48 10.85 -2.87 -6.82
C TYR A 48 11.40 -1.46 -6.93
N LEU A 49 11.10 -0.81 -8.04
CA LEU A 49 11.19 0.63 -8.21
C LEU A 49 9.77 1.21 -8.27
N ASN A 50 9.45 2.10 -7.34
CA ASN A 50 8.19 2.85 -7.32
C ASN A 50 8.48 4.31 -7.72
N GLU A 51 7.94 4.74 -8.86
CA GLU A 51 8.03 6.11 -9.34
C GLU A 51 6.69 6.81 -9.17
N VAL A 52 6.71 7.95 -8.50
CA VAL A 52 5.50 8.71 -8.19
C VAL A 52 5.68 10.13 -8.69
N ARG A 53 4.69 10.64 -9.41
CA ARG A 53 4.64 12.04 -9.84
C ARG A 53 3.35 12.69 -9.35
N LEU A 54 3.53 13.82 -8.70
CA LEU A 54 2.44 14.66 -8.21
C LEU A 54 2.47 16.00 -8.91
N ARG A 55 1.35 16.40 -9.53
CA ARG A 55 1.15 17.75 -10.05
C ARG A 55 -0.08 18.39 -9.42
N VAL A 56 0.05 19.65 -9.05
CA VAL A 56 -1.07 20.45 -8.58
C VAL A 56 -1.30 21.60 -9.54
N TYR A 57 -2.52 21.80 -9.93
CA TYR A 57 -2.95 22.84 -10.85
C TYR A 57 -3.87 23.82 -10.13
N SER A 58 -3.73 25.10 -10.45
CA SER A 58 -4.69 26.18 -10.14
C SER A 58 -5.00 26.89 -11.43
N GLU A 59 -6.27 27.08 -11.76
CA GLU A 59 -6.73 27.75 -13.02
C GLU A 59 -6.06 27.19 -14.29
N LYS A 60 -5.80 25.86 -14.33
CA LYS A 60 -5.12 25.11 -15.40
C LYS A 60 -3.59 25.31 -15.49
N GLU A 61 -3.00 26.13 -14.63
CA GLU A 61 -1.54 26.28 -14.54
C GLU A 61 -0.95 25.32 -13.50
N VAL A 62 0.20 24.73 -13.80
CA VAL A 62 0.93 23.88 -12.85
C VAL A 62 1.56 24.79 -11.79
N VAL A 63 1.05 24.71 -10.58
CA VAL A 63 1.57 25.47 -9.43
C VAL A 63 2.59 24.67 -8.62
N SER A 64 2.58 23.36 -8.74
CA SER A 64 3.58 22.49 -8.10
C SER A 64 3.74 21.19 -8.92
N GLU A 65 4.99 20.76 -9.10
CA GLU A 65 5.32 19.43 -9.63
C GLU A 65 6.40 18.82 -8.75
N ASN A 66 6.17 17.59 -8.31
CA ASN A 66 7.09 16.81 -7.48
C ASN A 66 7.19 15.40 -8.05
N ALA A 67 8.40 14.86 -8.05
CA ALA A 67 8.65 13.48 -8.45
C ALA A 67 9.39 12.75 -7.33
N PHE A 68 9.05 11.49 -7.15
CA PHE A 68 9.63 10.61 -6.14
C PHE A 68 10.00 9.29 -6.79
N SER A 69 11.14 8.74 -6.39
CA SER A 69 11.60 7.42 -6.79
C SER A 69 12.01 6.68 -5.53
N ILE A 70 11.39 5.53 -5.29
CA ILE A 70 11.58 4.71 -4.09
C ILE A 70 11.95 3.30 -4.51
N GLU A 71 13.16 2.88 -4.18
CA GLU A 71 13.61 1.51 -4.34
C GLU A 71 13.29 0.73 -3.07
N SER A 72 12.65 -0.41 -3.23
CA SER A 72 12.21 -1.23 -2.10
C SER A 72 12.37 -2.71 -2.40
N SER A 73 12.54 -3.50 -1.36
CA SER A 73 12.54 -4.96 -1.45
C SER A 73 11.39 -5.57 -0.67
N LEU A 74 10.91 -6.70 -1.14
CA LEU A 74 9.94 -7.56 -0.47
C LEU A 74 10.58 -8.93 -0.25
N LEU A 75 10.84 -9.26 1.02
CA LEU A 75 11.37 -10.55 1.44
C LEU A 75 10.22 -11.43 1.95
N ILE A 76 10.09 -12.63 1.40
CA ILE A 76 9.10 -13.63 1.80
C ILE A 76 9.78 -14.68 2.68
N GLN A 77 9.31 -14.85 3.90
CA GLN A 77 9.83 -15.79 4.87
C GLN A 77 8.73 -16.76 5.31
N GLU A 78 9.07 -18.03 5.44
CA GLU A 78 8.19 -19.00 6.08
C GLU A 78 8.35 -18.88 7.61
N ASP A 79 7.24 -18.69 8.30
CA ASP A 79 7.26 -18.78 9.77
C ASP A 79 7.44 -20.24 10.18
N VAL A 80 8.61 -20.55 10.75
CA VAL A 80 8.82 -21.81 11.44
C VAL A 80 8.05 -21.74 12.76
N PRO A 81 7.03 -22.57 12.99
CA PRO A 81 6.22 -22.50 14.21
C PRO A 81 7.11 -22.82 15.43
N GLN A 82 7.42 -21.82 16.24
CA GLN A 82 8.17 -22.00 17.48
C GLN A 82 7.34 -22.69 18.58
N SER A 83 6.01 -22.66 18.49
CA SER A 83 5.10 -23.52 19.26
C SER A 83 3.70 -23.51 18.63
N ALA A 84 3.02 -24.65 18.68
CA ALA A 84 1.68 -24.83 18.08
C ALA A 84 0.56 -24.01 18.74
N LEU A 85 0.87 -23.22 19.76
CA LEU A 85 -0.15 -22.56 20.63
C LEU A 85 -0.25 -21.05 20.48
N VAL A 86 0.70 -20.36 19.84
CA VAL A 86 0.77 -18.87 19.97
C VAL A 86 0.81 -18.09 18.65
N SER A 87 1.27 -18.67 17.54
CA SER A 87 1.35 -17.91 16.28
C SER A 87 0.33 -18.41 15.25
N LYS A 88 -0.60 -17.51 14.89
CA LYS A 88 -1.53 -17.73 13.78
C LYS A 88 -0.94 -17.42 12.41
N SER A 89 0.16 -16.67 12.37
CA SER A 89 0.80 -16.27 11.11
C SER A 89 1.69 -17.39 10.60
N ARG A 90 1.53 -17.75 9.35
CA ARG A 90 2.30 -18.82 8.70
C ARG A 90 3.27 -18.32 7.65
N VAL A 91 3.12 -17.09 7.21
CA VAL A 91 4.03 -16.43 6.27
C VAL A 91 4.30 -15.04 6.78
N SER A 92 5.57 -14.67 6.83
CA SER A 92 6.03 -13.32 7.11
C SER A 92 6.50 -12.66 5.82
N LEU A 93 6.14 -11.41 5.67
CA LEU A 93 6.62 -10.53 4.61
C LEU A 93 7.36 -9.38 5.27
N GLU A 94 8.56 -9.10 4.79
CA GLU A 94 9.35 -7.97 5.24
C GLU A 94 9.58 -7.03 4.06
N MET A 95 9.24 -5.75 4.23
CA MET A 95 9.43 -4.71 3.24
C MET A 95 10.52 -3.76 3.72
N SER A 96 11.53 -3.55 2.89
CA SER A 96 12.61 -2.61 3.16
C SER A 96 12.70 -1.55 2.08
N THR A 97 13.06 -0.34 2.46
CA THR A 97 13.32 0.79 1.57
C THR A 97 14.82 1.02 1.49
N SER A 98 15.41 0.79 0.31
CA SER A 98 16.87 0.91 0.12
C SER A 98 17.30 2.31 -0.33
N ASN A 99 16.47 2.97 -1.13
CA ASN A 99 16.79 4.29 -1.67
C ASN A 99 15.54 5.13 -1.88
N VAL A 100 15.63 6.43 -1.58
CA VAL A 100 14.58 7.42 -1.82
C VAL A 100 15.19 8.63 -2.48
N VAL A 101 14.74 8.95 -3.68
CA VAL A 101 15.13 10.16 -4.41
C VAL A 101 13.90 11.04 -4.60
N MET A 102 14.06 12.33 -4.36
CA MET A 102 12.98 13.31 -4.49
C MET A 102 13.45 14.49 -5.35
N ASP A 103 12.67 14.78 -6.39
CA ASP A 103 12.78 16.00 -7.19
C ASP A 103 11.55 16.86 -6.87
N LEU A 104 11.76 17.91 -6.10
CA LEU A 104 10.69 18.72 -5.54
C LEU A 104 10.65 20.11 -6.18
N SER A 105 9.45 20.64 -6.27
CA SER A 105 9.21 22.02 -6.72
C SER A 105 10.03 23.02 -5.91
N LYS A 106 10.34 24.17 -6.52
CA LYS A 106 11.18 25.22 -5.90
C LYS A 106 10.75 25.64 -4.50
N SER A 107 9.46 25.57 -4.21
CA SER A 107 8.92 25.89 -2.89
C SER A 107 9.26 24.85 -1.82
N LEU A 108 9.51 23.61 -2.21
CA LEU A 108 9.76 22.48 -1.31
C LEU A 108 11.23 21.99 -1.32
N VAL A 109 12.08 22.49 -2.23
CA VAL A 109 13.45 22.00 -2.38
C VAL A 109 14.27 22.05 -1.09
N LYS A 110 14.03 23.04 -0.23
CA LYS A 110 14.68 23.15 1.09
C LYS A 110 14.22 22.08 2.09
N SER A 111 13.13 21.40 1.81
CA SER A 111 12.57 20.35 2.66
C SER A 111 12.91 18.95 2.14
N THR A 112 13.70 18.83 1.07
CA THR A 112 14.01 17.54 0.41
C THR A 112 14.58 16.54 1.41
N ASP A 113 15.63 16.90 2.16
CA ASP A 113 16.24 16.00 3.15
C ASP A 113 15.27 15.58 4.25
N LEU A 114 14.46 16.53 4.76
CA LEU A 114 13.43 16.22 5.76
C LEU A 114 12.43 15.21 5.23
N LEU A 115 11.91 15.42 4.03
CA LEU A 115 10.92 14.53 3.41
C LEU A 115 11.49 13.15 3.07
N GLN A 116 12.72 13.11 2.53
CA GLN A 116 13.42 11.85 2.25
C GLN A 116 13.61 11.02 3.52
N ARG A 117 14.08 11.64 4.61
CA ARG A 117 14.29 10.94 5.88
C ARG A 117 12.96 10.44 6.49
N CYS A 118 11.88 11.22 6.35
CA CYS A 118 10.55 10.77 6.76
C CYS A 118 10.03 9.57 5.96
N ALA A 119 10.46 9.40 4.71
CA ALA A 119 10.02 8.29 3.86
C ALA A 119 10.49 6.92 4.36
N TYR A 120 11.60 6.86 5.12
CA TYR A 120 12.14 5.63 5.71
C TYR A 120 11.40 5.17 6.97
N ARG A 121 10.34 5.84 7.42
CA ARG A 121 9.66 5.48 8.69
C ARG A 121 9.03 4.09 8.72
N TYR A 122 8.78 3.50 7.56
CA TYR A 122 8.26 2.13 7.42
C TYR A 122 9.31 1.13 6.91
N ASP A 123 10.59 1.53 6.85
CA ASP A 123 11.66 0.62 6.48
C ASP A 123 11.75 -0.54 7.46
N GLY A 124 11.90 -1.76 6.95
CA GLY A 124 11.86 -2.98 7.76
C GLY A 124 10.47 -3.37 8.26
N LEU A 125 9.37 -2.88 7.66
CA LEU A 125 8.01 -3.28 8.02
C LEU A 125 7.83 -4.79 7.86
N GLN A 126 7.43 -5.46 8.94
CA GLN A 126 7.12 -6.89 8.95
C GLN A 126 5.62 -7.12 9.14
N ILE A 127 5.05 -7.88 8.23
CA ILE A 127 3.65 -8.31 8.32
C ILE A 127 3.55 -9.82 8.37
N GLY A 128 2.61 -10.32 9.14
CA GLY A 128 2.19 -11.71 9.15
C GLY A 128 0.91 -11.88 8.38
N VAL A 129 0.81 -12.97 7.61
CA VAL A 129 -0.42 -13.38 6.95
C VAL A 129 -0.93 -14.64 7.62
N ASP A 130 -2.12 -14.58 8.21
CA ASP A 130 -2.71 -15.71 8.93
C ASP A 130 -3.45 -16.70 8.01
N ASP A 131 -3.95 -17.76 8.60
CA ASP A 131 -4.64 -18.87 7.93
C ASP A 131 -5.91 -18.45 7.17
N VAL A 132 -6.47 -17.30 7.49
CA VAL A 132 -7.70 -16.77 6.91
C VAL A 132 -7.46 -15.53 6.04
N GLY A 133 -6.19 -15.22 5.74
CA GLY A 133 -5.79 -14.07 4.93
C GLY A 133 -5.84 -12.74 5.71
N GLY A 134 -5.90 -12.78 7.03
CA GLY A 134 -5.75 -11.61 7.87
C GLY A 134 -4.30 -11.14 7.85
N VAL A 135 -4.10 -9.82 7.83
CA VAL A 135 -2.78 -9.19 7.84
C VAL A 135 -2.56 -8.53 9.21
N GLU A 136 -1.40 -8.80 9.80
CA GLU A 136 -0.98 -8.27 11.08
C GLU A 136 0.43 -7.67 10.98
N ILE A 137 0.64 -6.46 11.51
CA ILE A 137 1.99 -5.89 11.65
C ILE A 137 2.65 -6.55 12.85
N LYS A 138 3.80 -7.18 12.62
CA LYS A 138 4.54 -7.94 13.63
C LYS A 138 5.50 -7.07 14.45
N ASN A 139 6.06 -6.04 13.85
CA ASN A 139 7.11 -5.22 14.44
C ASN A 139 6.72 -3.75 14.69
N GLY A 140 5.46 -3.48 15.00
CA GLY A 140 4.96 -2.12 15.22
C GLY A 140 5.77 -1.31 16.24
N GLN A 141 6.21 -1.94 17.35
CA GLN A 141 7.06 -1.27 18.35
C GLN A 141 8.45 -0.91 17.83
N ASP A 142 9.00 -1.67 16.89
CA ASP A 142 10.29 -1.37 16.28
C ASP A 142 10.15 -0.17 15.34
N LEU A 143 9.07 -0.13 14.56
CA LEU A 143 8.75 1.01 13.70
C LEU A 143 8.51 2.29 14.52
N ASP A 144 7.83 2.20 15.66
CA ASP A 144 7.65 3.34 16.57
C ASP A 144 8.99 3.87 17.10
N ARG A 145 9.90 2.96 17.48
CA ARG A 145 11.26 3.34 17.93
C ARG A 145 12.08 3.96 16.80
N GLN A 146 12.00 3.39 15.60
CA GLN A 146 12.65 3.92 14.40
C GLN A 146 12.14 5.32 14.08
N TRP A 147 10.82 5.50 14.07
CA TRP A 147 10.24 6.81 13.84
C TRP A 147 10.65 7.83 14.92
N ALA A 148 10.65 7.44 16.20
CA ALA A 148 11.09 8.30 17.28
C ALA A 148 12.55 8.77 17.09
N ALA A 149 13.45 7.88 16.62
CA ALA A 149 14.83 8.21 16.31
C ALA A 149 14.94 9.19 15.12
N ILE A 150 14.24 8.91 14.01
CA ILE A 150 14.18 9.80 12.83
C ILE A 150 13.66 11.18 13.24
N ARG A 151 12.54 11.21 13.96
CA ARG A 151 11.91 12.46 14.42
C ARG A 151 12.84 13.29 15.31
N SER A 152 13.53 12.66 16.25
CA SER A 152 14.47 13.35 17.14
C SER A 152 15.61 14.01 16.37
N LEU A 153 16.18 13.32 15.38
CA LEU A 153 17.22 13.89 14.51
C LEU A 153 16.67 15.04 13.68
N LEU A 154 15.48 14.88 13.09
CA LEU A 154 14.86 15.95 12.30
C LEU A 154 14.54 17.17 13.13
N GLN A 155 14.08 17.01 14.38
CA GLN A 155 13.85 18.12 15.31
C GLN A 155 15.14 18.81 15.77
N SER A 156 16.29 18.12 15.71
CA SER A 156 17.56 18.79 15.95
C SER A 156 18.02 19.65 14.78
N ASP A 157 17.79 19.17 13.55
CA ASP A 157 18.29 19.78 12.33
C ASP A 157 17.37 20.89 11.80
N TYR A 158 16.06 20.74 12.01
CA TYR A 158 15.03 21.65 11.52
C TYR A 158 14.23 22.27 12.68
N LYS A 159 14.01 23.57 12.63
CA LYS A 159 13.29 24.32 13.66
C LYS A 159 12.09 25.05 13.05
N GLY A 160 11.02 25.11 13.80
CA GLY A 160 9.85 25.92 13.49
C GLY A 160 8.54 25.14 13.51
N TRP A 161 7.48 25.87 13.79
CA TRP A 161 6.15 25.29 14.00
C TRP A 161 5.63 24.43 12.82
N VAL A 162 5.99 24.78 11.59
CA VAL A 162 5.59 24.00 10.39
C VAL A 162 6.20 22.62 10.42
N VAL A 163 7.48 22.51 10.80
CA VAL A 163 8.17 21.22 10.92
C VAL A 163 7.58 20.41 12.07
N ASP A 164 7.35 21.04 13.20
CA ASP A 164 6.77 20.38 14.38
C ASP A 164 5.37 19.84 14.09
N ASP A 165 4.52 20.64 13.42
CA ASP A 165 3.17 20.20 13.00
C ASP A 165 3.25 19.02 12.02
N TYR A 166 4.12 19.12 11.01
CA TYR A 166 4.33 18.04 10.03
C TYR A 166 4.75 16.72 10.70
N LEU A 167 5.77 16.78 11.58
CA LEU A 167 6.26 15.60 12.29
C LEU A 167 5.22 15.05 13.29
N MET A 168 4.41 15.93 13.90
CA MET A 168 3.30 15.53 14.77
C MET A 168 2.22 14.80 13.96
N ARG A 169 1.84 15.28 12.80
CA ARG A 169 0.86 14.63 11.91
C ARG A 169 1.31 13.22 11.52
N ILE A 170 2.60 13.06 11.13
CA ILE A 170 3.15 11.73 10.86
C ILE A 170 3.08 10.85 12.10
N SER A 171 3.47 11.36 13.28
CA SER A 171 3.41 10.60 14.53
C SER A 171 2.00 10.11 14.85
N ASN A 172 1.01 10.98 14.68
CA ASN A 172 -0.39 10.63 14.88
C ASN A 172 -0.86 9.56 13.89
N ALA A 173 -0.41 9.64 12.64
CA ALA A 173 -0.71 8.64 11.62
C ALA A 173 -0.12 7.26 11.96
N MET A 174 1.04 7.17 12.61
CA MET A 174 1.67 5.90 12.98
C MET A 174 1.04 5.26 14.22
N VAL A 175 0.51 6.05 15.15
CA VAL A 175 -0.07 5.54 16.42
C VAL A 175 -1.47 4.97 16.24
N SER A 176 -2.20 5.34 15.21
CA SER A 176 -3.56 4.84 14.98
C SER A 176 -3.56 3.39 14.52
N PRO A 177 -4.23 2.44 15.20
CA PRO A 177 -4.38 1.06 14.73
C PRO A 177 -5.06 0.96 13.36
N GLU A 178 -5.91 1.93 13.02
CA GLU A 178 -6.56 2.04 11.70
C GLU A 178 -5.56 2.42 10.62
N VAL A 179 -4.49 3.10 10.99
CA VAL A 179 -3.40 3.53 10.14
C VAL A 179 -2.27 2.48 10.06
N CYS A 180 -2.23 1.49 10.95
CA CYS A 180 -1.27 0.38 10.85
C CYS A 180 -1.39 -0.41 9.54
N GLY A 181 -2.55 -0.43 8.90
CA GLY A 181 -2.71 -0.92 7.51
C GLY A 181 -2.26 0.07 6.43
N THR A 182 -1.97 1.33 6.79
CA THR A 182 -1.68 2.42 5.83
C THR A 182 -0.51 2.11 4.91
N PRO A 183 0.66 1.60 5.36
CA PRO A 183 1.77 1.37 4.44
C PRO A 183 1.47 0.35 3.34
N ILE A 184 0.57 -0.59 3.58
CA ILE A 184 0.17 -1.60 2.57
C ILE A 184 -1.04 -1.18 1.73
N ASN A 185 -1.74 -0.13 2.14
CA ASN A 185 -2.87 0.45 1.40
C ASN A 185 -2.53 1.83 0.82
N ASN A 186 -1.34 2.34 1.07
CA ASN A 186 -0.88 3.65 0.62
C ASN A 186 0.09 3.47 -0.56
N TYR A 187 -0.27 4.05 -1.70
CA TYR A 187 0.49 3.88 -2.94
C TYR A 187 1.81 4.65 -2.97
N PHE A 188 2.00 5.58 -2.08
CA PHE A 188 3.30 6.22 -1.88
C PHE A 188 4.33 5.27 -1.26
N TYR A 189 3.89 4.26 -0.48
CA TYR A 189 4.77 3.25 0.14
C TYR A 189 4.70 1.91 -0.60
N TYR A 190 4.19 0.90 0.10
CA TYR A 190 4.18 -0.48 -0.38
C TYR A 190 2.85 -0.90 -1.01
N GLY A 191 1.84 -0.02 -1.01
CA GLY A 191 0.49 -0.38 -1.43
C GLY A 191 0.39 -0.93 -2.84
N LEU A 192 1.22 -0.45 -3.78
CA LEU A 192 1.23 -0.96 -5.14
C LEU A 192 1.75 -2.41 -5.24
N MET A 193 2.62 -2.86 -4.33
CA MET A 193 3.07 -4.25 -4.28
C MET A 193 1.91 -5.22 -3.99
N PHE A 194 0.89 -4.74 -3.29
CA PHE A 194 -0.24 -5.54 -2.84
C PHE A 194 -1.49 -5.45 -3.72
N VAL A 195 -1.40 -4.81 -4.88
CA VAL A 195 -2.54 -4.66 -5.82
C VAL A 195 -3.16 -6.01 -6.20
N GLY A 196 -2.36 -7.09 -6.26
CA GLY A 196 -2.83 -8.44 -6.61
C GLY A 196 -3.27 -9.32 -5.43
N THR A 197 -2.94 -8.91 -4.19
CA THR A 197 -3.17 -9.74 -3.00
C THR A 197 -4.51 -9.44 -2.32
N PRO A 198 -5.06 -10.38 -1.55
CA PRO A 198 -4.62 -11.76 -1.25
C PRO A 198 -5.35 -12.84 -2.06
N TYR A 199 -5.84 -12.61 -3.25
CA TYR A 199 -6.89 -13.41 -3.86
C TYR A 199 -6.44 -14.26 -5.04
N ASP A 200 -7.12 -15.42 -5.23
CA ASP A 200 -6.97 -16.22 -6.42
C ASP A 200 -7.61 -15.52 -7.62
N THR A 201 -6.78 -14.98 -8.48
CA THR A 201 -7.17 -14.25 -9.67
C THR A 201 -7.32 -15.15 -10.90
N SER A 202 -7.25 -16.47 -10.75
CA SER A 202 -7.36 -17.42 -11.87
C SER A 202 -8.73 -17.39 -12.55
N ALA A 203 -9.77 -16.96 -11.85
CA ALA A 203 -11.15 -16.96 -12.32
C ALA A 203 -11.61 -15.60 -12.92
N GLY A 204 -10.72 -14.60 -13.06
CA GLY A 204 -11.09 -13.31 -13.65
C GLY A 204 -12.10 -12.51 -12.82
N TRP A 205 -11.97 -12.52 -11.50
CA TRP A 205 -12.83 -11.77 -10.59
C TRP A 205 -12.31 -10.36 -10.33
N SER A 206 -13.15 -9.49 -9.77
CA SER A 206 -12.79 -8.16 -9.32
C SER A 206 -12.71 -8.09 -7.80
N ARG A 207 -11.86 -7.22 -7.29
CA ARG A 207 -11.82 -6.89 -5.87
C ARG A 207 -12.12 -5.41 -5.67
N THR A 208 -12.59 -5.07 -4.47
CA THR A 208 -12.76 -3.70 -4.02
C THR A 208 -11.95 -3.50 -2.75
N GLN A 209 -11.17 -2.43 -2.70
CA GLN A 209 -10.32 -2.10 -1.57
C GLN A 209 -10.30 -0.58 -1.39
N GLN A 210 -10.21 -0.13 -0.15
CA GLN A 210 -9.95 1.27 0.15
C GLN A 210 -8.44 1.52 0.04
N VAL A 211 -8.06 2.55 -0.72
CA VAL A 211 -6.67 2.92 -0.93
C VAL A 211 -6.47 4.41 -0.69
N MET A 212 -5.26 4.76 -0.26
CA MET A 212 -4.79 6.12 -0.08
C MET A 212 -3.69 6.42 -1.09
N LEU A 213 -3.66 7.64 -1.62
CA LEU A 213 -2.60 8.07 -2.54
C LEU A 213 -1.37 8.53 -1.76
N SER A 214 -1.57 9.23 -0.65
CA SER A 214 -0.51 9.65 0.28
C SER A 214 -1.08 9.88 1.68
N ASP A 215 -0.22 10.05 2.68
CA ASP A 215 -0.64 10.30 4.07
C ASP A 215 -1.33 11.64 4.29
N PHE A 216 -1.09 12.59 3.40
CA PHE A 216 -1.63 13.95 3.50
C PHE A 216 -2.79 14.19 2.57
N ASP A 217 -3.15 13.18 1.79
CA ASP A 217 -4.32 13.18 0.97
C ASP A 217 -5.47 12.58 1.78
N ASP A 218 -6.43 13.39 2.15
CA ASP A 218 -7.63 12.96 2.88
C ASP A 218 -8.68 12.33 1.97
N VAL A 219 -8.39 12.18 0.68
CA VAL A 219 -9.24 11.49 -0.29
C VAL A 219 -8.90 10.00 -0.28
N ILE A 220 -9.83 9.20 0.23
CA ILE A 220 -9.76 7.75 0.18
C ILE A 220 -10.56 7.27 -1.03
N PHE A 221 -10.03 6.27 -1.74
CA PHE A 221 -10.69 5.67 -2.89
C PHE A 221 -11.11 4.23 -2.59
N GLU A 222 -12.32 3.89 -3.04
CA GLU A 222 -12.73 2.52 -3.22
C GLU A 222 -12.25 2.06 -4.59
N GLU A 223 -11.32 1.12 -4.62
CA GLU A 223 -10.68 0.64 -5.83
C GLU A 223 -11.23 -0.71 -6.26
N THR A 224 -11.44 -0.87 -7.56
CA THR A 224 -11.88 -2.12 -8.18
C THR A 224 -10.86 -2.56 -9.22
N LEU A 225 -10.37 -3.80 -9.09
CA LEU A 225 -9.57 -4.48 -10.10
C LEU A 225 -10.45 -5.43 -10.90
N ARG A 226 -10.29 -5.42 -12.24
CA ARG A 226 -10.99 -6.35 -13.13
C ARG A 226 -10.00 -7.01 -14.08
N HIS A 227 -10.07 -8.33 -14.18
CA HIS A 227 -9.28 -9.07 -15.16
C HIS A 227 -9.70 -8.65 -16.58
N GLU A 228 -8.73 -8.28 -17.40
CA GLU A 228 -8.95 -7.92 -18.81
C GLU A 228 -8.55 -9.07 -19.75
N LYS A 229 -7.31 -9.54 -19.62
CA LYS A 229 -6.73 -10.55 -20.49
C LYS A 229 -5.50 -11.21 -19.88
N ASN A 230 -5.08 -12.33 -20.47
CA ASN A 230 -3.76 -12.89 -20.22
C ASN A 230 -2.78 -12.42 -21.31
N LEU A 231 -1.56 -12.14 -20.93
CA LEU A 231 -0.46 -11.76 -21.81
C LEU A 231 0.75 -12.64 -21.49
N GLY A 232 0.97 -13.65 -22.35
CA GLY A 232 1.98 -14.68 -22.06
C GLY A 232 1.71 -15.38 -20.74
N ASN A 233 2.69 -15.42 -19.85
CA ASN A 233 2.56 -16.02 -18.52
C ASN A 233 2.05 -15.03 -17.45
N SER A 234 1.49 -13.91 -17.84
CA SER A 234 0.99 -12.90 -16.90
C SER A 234 -0.48 -12.58 -17.15
N ARG A 235 -1.17 -12.18 -16.10
CA ARG A 235 -2.55 -11.73 -16.11
C ARG A 235 -2.58 -10.21 -16.02
N CYS A 236 -3.36 -9.58 -16.88
CA CYS A 236 -3.53 -8.14 -16.92
C CYS A 236 -4.88 -7.76 -16.31
N PHE A 237 -4.85 -6.74 -15.45
CA PHE A 237 -6.05 -6.20 -14.82
C PHE A 237 -6.13 -4.70 -15.09
N SER A 238 -7.34 -4.21 -15.28
CA SER A 238 -7.64 -2.79 -15.17
C SER A 238 -7.92 -2.42 -13.72
N ILE A 239 -7.58 -1.19 -13.37
CA ILE A 239 -7.77 -0.60 -12.06
C ILE A 239 -8.67 0.61 -12.24
N THR A 240 -9.76 0.67 -11.48
CA THR A 240 -10.67 1.82 -11.45
C THR A 240 -10.97 2.18 -10.01
N GLY A 241 -11.18 3.45 -9.70
CA GLY A 241 -11.45 3.90 -8.34
C GLY A 241 -12.58 4.93 -8.28
N LYS A 242 -13.25 4.94 -7.13
CA LYS A 242 -14.29 5.90 -6.77
C LYS A 242 -13.91 6.55 -5.44
N ALA A 243 -13.90 7.89 -5.38
CA ALA A 243 -13.66 8.58 -4.12
C ALA A 243 -14.72 8.22 -3.08
N LEU A 244 -14.27 7.95 -1.86
CA LEU A 244 -15.09 7.79 -0.66
C LEU A 244 -15.06 9.11 0.10
N GLY A 245 -16.21 9.70 0.37
CA GLY A 245 -16.33 10.94 1.12
C GLY A 245 -17.51 11.78 0.61
N GLU A 246 -17.67 12.95 1.18
CA GLU A 246 -18.73 13.85 0.78
C GLU A 246 -18.49 14.34 -0.66
N PRO A 247 -19.49 14.21 -1.56
CA PRO A 247 -19.36 14.59 -2.97
C PRO A 247 -18.94 16.06 -3.19
N ASN A 248 -19.16 16.92 -2.19
CA ASN A 248 -18.92 18.36 -2.29
C ASN A 248 -17.43 18.74 -2.14
N HIS A 249 -16.56 17.81 -1.70
CA HIS A 249 -15.14 18.12 -1.44
C HIS A 249 -14.17 17.54 -2.47
N CYS A 250 -14.61 16.57 -3.26
CA CYS A 250 -13.71 15.94 -4.25
C CYS A 250 -14.50 15.49 -5.48
N LYS A 251 -14.09 15.93 -6.66
CA LYS A 251 -14.58 15.44 -7.95
C LYS A 251 -13.47 14.66 -8.65
N VAL A 252 -13.66 13.36 -8.80
CA VAL A 252 -12.74 12.51 -9.57
C VAL A 252 -12.98 12.76 -11.06
N ASN A 253 -11.93 13.18 -11.77
CA ASN A 253 -11.93 13.38 -13.21
C ASN A 253 -11.43 12.13 -13.92
N LYS A 254 -10.41 11.47 -13.35
CA LYS A 254 -9.83 10.23 -13.86
C LYS A 254 -9.32 9.38 -12.69
N TYR A 255 -9.65 8.11 -12.71
CA TYR A 255 -8.98 7.08 -11.90
C TYR A 255 -8.88 5.84 -12.77
N TYR A 256 -7.70 5.60 -13.31
CA TYR A 256 -7.49 4.49 -14.22
C TYR A 256 -6.06 4.00 -14.13
N GLY A 257 -5.92 2.69 -14.05
CA GLY A 257 -4.63 2.02 -14.08
C GLY A 257 -4.70 0.65 -14.70
N ARG A 258 -3.54 0.03 -14.78
CA ARG A 258 -3.35 -1.34 -15.21
C ARG A 258 -2.27 -1.98 -14.37
N THR A 259 -2.38 -3.29 -14.19
CA THR A 259 -1.34 -4.08 -13.55
C THR A 259 -1.14 -5.38 -14.30
N GLN A 260 0.09 -5.88 -14.24
CA GLN A 260 0.50 -7.15 -14.79
C GLN A 260 1.04 -8.02 -13.65
N ILE A 261 0.40 -9.16 -13.44
CA ILE A 261 0.73 -10.09 -12.36
C ILE A 261 1.07 -11.44 -12.97
N PRO A 262 2.26 -12.01 -12.74
CA PRO A 262 2.64 -13.32 -13.24
C PRO A 262 1.67 -14.41 -12.79
N THR A 263 1.44 -15.39 -13.64
CA THR A 263 0.61 -16.54 -13.30
C THR A 263 1.27 -17.31 -12.15
N GLY A 264 0.54 -17.49 -11.06
CA GLY A 264 1.07 -18.11 -9.86
C GLY A 264 1.68 -17.13 -8.85
N SER A 265 1.95 -15.87 -9.22
CA SER A 265 2.35 -14.81 -8.30
C SER A 265 1.14 -14.12 -7.66
N LEU A 266 1.37 -13.55 -6.48
CA LEU A 266 0.47 -12.61 -5.81
C LEU A 266 0.93 -11.16 -6.01
N PHE A 267 2.20 -10.97 -6.38
CA PHE A 267 2.83 -9.67 -6.51
C PHE A 267 3.00 -9.29 -7.97
N PRO A 268 2.79 -8.02 -8.33
CA PRO A 268 2.86 -7.57 -9.72
C PRO A 268 4.31 -7.50 -10.21
N ASP A 269 4.49 -7.69 -11.53
CA ASP A 269 5.70 -7.27 -12.23
C ASP A 269 5.66 -5.80 -12.55
N TRP A 270 4.45 -5.28 -12.79
CA TRP A 270 4.25 -3.90 -13.20
C TRP A 270 2.87 -3.39 -12.82
N VAL A 271 2.82 -2.14 -12.37
CA VAL A 271 1.59 -1.38 -12.11
C VAL A 271 1.76 0.02 -12.66
N GLN A 272 0.75 0.53 -13.35
CA GLN A 272 0.63 1.94 -13.68
C GLN A 272 -0.74 2.44 -13.28
N LEU A 273 -0.80 3.58 -12.60
CA LEU A 273 -2.03 4.22 -12.16
C LEU A 273 -1.95 5.72 -12.37
N GLU A 274 -3.00 6.29 -12.93
CA GLU A 274 -3.20 7.73 -13.04
C GLU A 274 -4.50 8.13 -12.35
N VAL A 275 -4.40 9.11 -11.45
CA VAL A 275 -5.52 9.67 -10.73
C VAL A 275 -5.53 11.17 -10.91
N ASP A 276 -6.65 11.71 -11.36
CA ASP A 276 -6.90 13.13 -11.48
C ASP A 276 -8.21 13.46 -10.75
N TYR A 277 -8.15 14.36 -9.80
CA TYR A 277 -9.31 14.83 -9.09
C TYR A 277 -9.21 16.31 -8.77
N THR A 278 -10.37 16.94 -8.61
CA THR A 278 -10.50 18.33 -8.20
C THR A 278 -10.99 18.35 -6.76
N LYS A 279 -10.29 19.11 -5.91
CA LYS A 279 -10.64 19.38 -4.53
C LYS A 279 -10.65 20.89 -4.35
N GLU A 280 -11.79 21.44 -3.96
CA GLU A 280 -12.01 22.89 -3.92
C GLU A 280 -11.73 23.52 -5.31
N ASP A 281 -10.78 24.44 -5.42
CA ASP A 281 -10.36 25.15 -6.62
C ASP A 281 -9.11 24.56 -7.29
N ARG A 282 -8.58 23.45 -6.76
CA ARG A 282 -7.33 22.82 -7.24
C ARG A 282 -7.59 21.48 -7.89
N SER A 283 -6.93 21.24 -9.02
CA SER A 283 -6.81 19.90 -9.59
C SER A 283 -5.51 19.26 -9.13
N VAL A 284 -5.61 18.00 -8.70
CA VAL A 284 -4.49 17.20 -8.22
C VAL A 284 -4.35 15.99 -9.14
N TYR A 285 -3.17 15.83 -9.71
CA TYR A 285 -2.84 14.70 -10.58
C TYR A 285 -1.73 13.88 -9.97
N TRP A 286 -2.01 12.59 -9.78
CA TRP A 286 -1.03 11.58 -9.38
C TRP A 286 -0.78 10.62 -10.53
N LYS A 287 0.48 10.29 -10.76
CA LYS A 287 0.90 9.16 -11.57
C LYS A 287 1.80 8.28 -10.73
N TYR A 288 1.48 7.00 -10.68
CA TYR A 288 2.27 5.97 -10.03
C TYR A 288 2.72 4.95 -11.05
N GLU A 289 3.94 4.46 -10.90
CA GLU A 289 4.48 3.38 -11.70
C GLU A 289 5.35 2.50 -10.80
N LEU A 290 4.96 1.24 -10.61
CA LEU A 290 5.74 0.23 -9.91
C LEU A 290 6.29 -0.75 -10.93
N THR A 291 7.59 -0.97 -10.91
CA THR A 291 8.26 -1.93 -11.78
C THR A 291 9.12 -2.86 -10.94
N ARG A 292 8.93 -4.17 -11.13
CA ARG A 292 9.82 -5.18 -10.59
C ARG A 292 11.17 -5.08 -11.29
N GLN A 293 12.24 -5.09 -10.48
CA GLN A 293 13.61 -5.09 -10.98
C GLN A 293 14.07 -6.54 -11.13
N GLU A 294 14.78 -6.86 -12.20
CA GLU A 294 15.45 -8.13 -12.36
C GLU A 294 16.71 -8.14 -11.46
N GLU A 295 16.96 -9.25 -10.77
CA GLU A 295 18.25 -9.44 -10.08
C GLU A 295 19.35 -9.52 -11.14
N GLU A 296 20.36 -8.64 -11.07
CA GLU A 296 21.56 -8.70 -11.93
C GLU A 296 22.45 -9.90 -11.58
#